data_75ed84644013bdd2ed170dc34df7d758
#
_entry.id   75ed84644013bdd2ed170dc34df7d758
#
_cell.length_a   1.000
_cell.length_b   1.000
_cell.length_c   1.000
_cell.angle_alpha   90.00
_cell.angle_beta   90.00
_cell.angle_gamma   90.00
#
_symmetry.space_group_name_H-M   'P 1'
#
loop_
_entity.id
_entity.type
_entity.pdbx_description
1 polymer ?
#
loop_
_entity_poly.entity_id
_entity_poly.type
_entity_poly.pdbx_seq_one_letter_code
_entity_poly.pdbx_strand_id
1 'polypeptide(L)'
;NLLLPDEETPVIWRGPVLANMVKQFWSDVIWGELDYLFVDMPPGTGDVPLTVFQSLPVDGIVIVSSPQDLVKMIVKKAYNMAEMMKIPVLGIVENYSYVKCPDCGKELKIFGESHIEEIAAELNVPVVGKMPIDMEYASKADSGAFDQIDNEYITKAVEVMPE
;
A
#
# COMPACT_ATOMS: atom_id res chain seq x y z
N ASN A 1 -11.74 -0.47 -13.99
CA ASN A 1 -11.84 -1.53 -15.01
C ASN A 1 -12.82 -2.64 -14.60
N LEU A 2 -12.79 -3.11 -13.35
CA LEU A 2 -13.62 -4.24 -12.86
C LEU A 2 -15.14 -4.06 -13.03
N LEU A 3 -15.62 -2.84 -13.24
CA LEU A 3 -17.04 -2.54 -13.41
C LEU A 3 -17.45 -2.37 -14.88
N LEU A 4 -16.54 -2.58 -15.82
CA LEU A 4 -16.84 -2.50 -17.23
C LEU A 4 -17.49 -3.81 -17.72
N PRO A 5 -18.45 -3.72 -18.68
CA PRO A 5 -19.09 -4.90 -19.23
C PRO A 5 -18.14 -5.79 -20.07
N ASP A 6 -17.01 -5.25 -20.47
CA ASP A 6 -15.99 -5.88 -21.29
C ASP A 6 -14.63 -5.75 -20.61
N GLU A 7 -14.00 -6.87 -20.28
CA GLU A 7 -12.71 -6.93 -19.58
C GLU A 7 -11.55 -6.42 -20.43
N GLU A 8 -11.68 -6.44 -21.76
CA GLU A 8 -10.64 -6.03 -22.69
C GLU A 8 -10.66 -4.52 -22.99
N THR A 9 -11.75 -3.84 -22.69
CA THR A 9 -11.89 -2.40 -22.96
C THR A 9 -11.07 -1.55 -21.96
N PRO A 10 -10.06 -0.78 -22.42
CA PRO A 10 -9.29 0.07 -21.55
C PRO A 10 -10.08 1.33 -21.13
N VAL A 11 -9.91 1.73 -19.87
CA VAL A 11 -10.41 3.02 -19.39
C VAL A 11 -9.38 4.10 -19.71
N ILE A 12 -9.75 5.04 -20.60
CA ILE A 12 -8.88 6.14 -21.01
C ILE A 12 -9.41 7.44 -20.36
N TRP A 13 -9.24 7.55 -19.05
CA TRP A 13 -9.60 8.74 -18.31
C TRP A 13 -8.36 9.56 -17.94
N ARG A 14 -8.52 10.89 -17.99
CA ARG A 14 -7.48 11.84 -17.61
C ARG A 14 -7.73 12.43 -16.22
N GLY A 15 -6.73 13.06 -15.64
CA GLY A 15 -6.69 13.58 -14.29
C GLY A 15 -8.01 14.12 -13.72
N PRO A 16 -8.69 15.10 -14.35
CA PRO A 16 -9.93 15.66 -13.79
C PRO A 16 -11.08 14.65 -13.65
N VAL A 17 -11.19 13.70 -14.58
CA VAL A 17 -12.22 12.65 -14.52
C VAL A 17 -11.90 11.67 -13.39
N LEU A 18 -10.63 11.27 -13.25
CA LEU A 18 -10.17 10.40 -12.15
C LEU A 18 -10.37 11.09 -10.80
N ALA A 19 -10.05 12.38 -10.70
CA ALA A 19 -10.26 13.17 -9.49
C ALA A 19 -11.75 13.23 -9.08
N ASN A 20 -12.64 13.42 -10.03
CA ASN A 20 -14.08 13.39 -9.77
C ASN A 20 -14.55 12.01 -9.33
N MET A 21 -14.04 10.92 -9.94
CA MET A 21 -14.37 9.56 -9.52
C MET A 21 -13.95 9.27 -8.09
N VAL A 22 -12.76 9.69 -7.69
CA VAL A 22 -12.29 9.54 -6.30
C VAL A 22 -13.26 10.22 -5.33
N LYS A 23 -13.68 11.44 -5.65
CA LYS A 23 -14.66 12.17 -4.83
C LYS A 23 -16.02 11.47 -4.79
N GLN A 24 -16.51 10.97 -5.92
CA GLN A 24 -17.76 10.22 -6.00
C GLN A 24 -17.71 8.90 -5.20
N PHE A 25 -16.60 8.18 -5.23
CA PHE A 25 -16.45 7.00 -4.37
C PHE A 25 -16.56 7.33 -2.89
N TRP A 26 -16.14 8.50 -2.49
CA TRP A 26 -16.28 8.96 -1.12
C TRP A 26 -17.69 9.43 -0.79
N SER A 27 -18.31 10.29 -1.67
CA SER A 27 -19.56 10.99 -1.37
C SER A 27 -20.82 10.22 -1.74
N ASP A 28 -20.79 9.41 -2.81
CA ASP A 28 -21.99 8.84 -3.42
C ASP A 28 -22.16 7.35 -3.09
N VAL A 29 -21.13 6.69 -2.57
CA VAL A 29 -21.22 5.31 -2.11
C VAL A 29 -21.72 5.25 -0.67
N ILE A 30 -22.69 4.39 -0.42
CA ILE A 30 -23.21 4.12 0.93
C ILE A 30 -22.29 3.08 1.57
N TRP A 31 -21.33 3.54 2.36
CA TRP A 31 -20.34 2.67 3.02
C TRP A 31 -20.92 1.95 4.25
N GLY A 32 -22.02 2.45 4.83
CA GLY A 32 -22.53 1.96 6.09
C GLY A 32 -21.70 2.41 7.30
N GLU A 33 -21.79 1.65 8.39
CA GLU A 33 -20.95 1.86 9.57
C GLU A 33 -19.66 1.11 9.39
N LEU A 34 -18.53 1.84 9.31
CA LEU A 34 -17.19 1.29 9.13
C LEU A 34 -16.28 1.78 10.25
N ASP A 35 -15.47 0.89 10.80
CA ASP A 35 -14.38 1.27 11.70
C ASP A 35 -13.20 1.83 10.89
N TYR A 36 -12.89 1.25 9.72
CA TYR A 36 -11.78 1.64 8.86
C TYR A 36 -12.17 1.58 7.38
N LEU A 37 -11.67 2.52 6.60
CA LEU A 37 -11.73 2.52 5.15
C LEU A 37 -10.30 2.58 4.57
N PHE A 38 -9.89 1.52 3.89
CA PHE A 38 -8.60 1.46 3.23
C PHE A 38 -8.73 1.88 1.77
N VAL A 39 -7.83 2.78 1.35
CA VAL A 39 -7.76 3.25 -0.03
C VAL A 39 -6.45 2.76 -0.64
N ASP A 40 -6.54 1.78 -1.54
CA ASP A 40 -5.40 1.33 -2.34
C ASP A 40 -5.14 2.30 -3.48
N MET A 41 -3.95 2.89 -3.50
CA MET A 41 -3.60 3.95 -4.43
C MET A 41 -2.63 3.46 -5.50
N PRO A 42 -2.69 4.02 -6.72
CA PRO A 42 -1.68 3.74 -7.73
C PRO A 42 -0.29 4.21 -7.26
N PRO A 43 0.79 3.62 -7.79
CA PRO A 43 2.15 3.99 -7.40
C PRO A 43 2.51 5.42 -7.81
N GLY A 44 3.38 6.03 -7.03
CA GLY A 44 3.93 7.36 -7.31
C GLY A 44 3.12 8.51 -6.71
N THR A 45 3.43 9.73 -7.19
CA THR A 45 2.91 10.99 -6.67
C THR A 45 2.03 11.72 -7.71
N GLY A 46 1.26 10.96 -8.49
CA GLY A 46 0.40 11.48 -9.56
C GLY A 46 -0.92 12.10 -9.07
N ASP A 47 -1.81 12.37 -10.02
CA ASP A 47 -3.09 13.07 -9.76
C ASP A 47 -4.00 12.34 -8.79
N VAL A 48 -4.02 11.01 -8.80
CA VAL A 48 -4.92 10.22 -7.93
C VAL A 48 -4.51 10.30 -6.46
N PRO A 49 -3.26 9.98 -6.07
CA PRO A 49 -2.80 10.20 -4.69
C PRO A 49 -2.98 11.63 -4.21
N LEU A 50 -2.65 12.60 -5.06
CA LEU A 50 -2.83 14.02 -4.73
C LEU A 50 -4.30 14.38 -4.48
N THR A 51 -5.21 13.84 -5.28
CA THR A 51 -6.65 14.08 -5.11
C THR A 51 -7.19 13.44 -3.84
N VAL A 52 -6.76 12.22 -3.52
CA VAL A 52 -7.11 11.55 -2.26
C VAL A 52 -6.69 12.42 -1.09
N PHE A 53 -5.42 12.85 -1.04
CA PHE A 53 -4.89 13.64 0.06
C PHE A 53 -5.52 15.04 0.20
N GLN A 54 -5.98 15.63 -0.89
CA GLN A 54 -6.61 16.96 -0.88
C GLN A 54 -8.11 16.92 -0.62
N SER A 55 -8.76 15.80 -0.89
CA SER A 55 -10.22 15.75 -0.94
C SER A 55 -10.87 14.82 0.08
N LEU A 56 -10.11 13.87 0.63
CA LEU A 56 -10.61 12.92 1.61
C LEU A 56 -10.00 13.22 3.00
N PRO A 57 -10.72 12.97 4.08
CA PRO A 57 -10.20 13.08 5.44
C PRO A 57 -9.32 11.86 5.77
N VAL A 58 -8.08 11.86 5.26
CA VAL A 58 -7.14 10.77 5.46
C VAL A 58 -6.48 10.90 6.83
N ASP A 59 -6.66 9.93 7.71
CA ASP A 59 -6.07 9.91 9.06
C ASP A 59 -4.59 9.53 9.06
N GLY A 60 -4.15 8.77 8.05
CA GLY A 60 -2.75 8.41 7.89
C GLY A 60 -2.49 7.54 6.68
N ILE A 61 -1.22 7.33 6.36
CA ILE A 61 -0.80 6.45 5.28
C ILE A 61 0.19 5.40 5.75
N VAL A 62 0.13 4.23 5.13
CA VAL A 62 1.16 3.20 5.19
C VAL A 62 1.85 3.15 3.83
N ILE A 63 3.17 3.31 3.82
CA ILE A 63 3.95 3.24 2.58
C ILE A 63 4.35 1.79 2.36
N VAL A 64 3.94 1.22 1.23
CA VAL A 64 4.34 -0.14 0.83
C VAL A 64 5.52 -0.05 -0.16
N SER A 65 6.56 -0.80 0.13
CA SER A 65 7.85 -0.77 -0.54
C SER A 65 8.32 -2.17 -0.91
N SER A 66 9.46 -2.28 -1.59
CA SER A 66 10.18 -3.54 -1.84
C SER A 66 11.69 -3.32 -1.70
N PRO A 67 12.54 -4.38 -1.56
CA PRO A 67 13.97 -4.23 -1.25
C PRO A 67 14.82 -3.58 -2.35
N GLN A 68 14.29 -3.34 -3.53
CA GLN A 68 15.04 -2.84 -4.68
C GLN A 68 15.55 -1.41 -4.48
N ASP A 69 16.78 -1.09 -4.91
CA ASP A 69 17.44 0.20 -4.71
C ASP A 69 16.66 1.43 -5.21
N LEU A 70 15.98 1.31 -6.34
CA LEU A 70 15.16 2.41 -6.89
C LEU A 70 13.99 2.80 -5.99
N VAL A 71 13.55 1.90 -5.13
CA VAL A 71 12.40 2.10 -4.26
C VAL A 71 12.71 3.08 -3.13
N LYS A 72 13.96 3.19 -2.70
CA LYS A 72 14.40 4.20 -1.69
C LYS A 72 13.94 5.62 -2.07
N MET A 73 14.12 6.00 -3.33
CA MET A 73 13.70 7.32 -3.82
C MET A 73 12.17 7.45 -3.85
N ILE A 74 11.47 6.37 -4.19
CA ILE A 74 9.98 6.36 -4.24
C ILE A 74 9.40 6.53 -2.84
N VAL A 75 9.93 5.80 -1.86
CA VAL A 75 9.53 5.94 -0.44
C VAL A 75 9.71 7.38 0.05
N LYS A 76 10.87 7.98 -0.20
CA LYS A 76 11.14 9.38 0.19
C LYS A 76 10.20 10.36 -0.50
N LYS A 77 9.87 10.15 -1.77
CA LYS A 77 8.90 11.00 -2.48
C LYS A 77 7.49 10.88 -1.89
N ALA A 78 7.05 9.66 -1.58
CA ALA A 78 5.75 9.43 -0.95
C ALA A 78 5.69 10.08 0.44
N TYR A 79 6.73 9.91 1.23
CA TYR A 79 6.87 10.56 2.55
C TYR A 79 6.80 12.09 2.44
N ASN A 80 7.61 12.70 1.58
CA ASN A 80 7.63 14.14 1.40
C ASN A 80 6.28 14.68 0.93
N MET A 81 5.56 13.95 0.08
CA MET A 81 4.23 14.34 -0.35
C MET A 81 3.23 14.32 0.81
N ALA A 82 3.26 13.27 1.65
CA ALA A 82 2.41 13.17 2.83
C ALA A 82 2.71 14.32 3.82
N GLU A 83 3.99 14.60 4.06
CA GLU A 83 4.44 15.71 4.92
C GLU A 83 3.94 17.06 4.42
N MET A 84 4.08 17.34 3.10
CA MET A 84 3.55 18.56 2.49
C MET A 84 2.03 18.70 2.64
N MET A 85 1.31 17.58 2.63
CA MET A 85 -0.14 17.53 2.83
C MET A 85 -0.55 17.44 4.31
N LYS A 86 0.42 17.37 5.22
CA LYS A 86 0.23 17.23 6.67
C LYS A 86 -0.54 15.95 7.05
N ILE A 87 -0.31 14.88 6.32
CA ILE A 87 -0.89 13.57 6.59
C ILE A 87 0.16 12.71 7.30
N PRO A 88 -0.15 12.11 8.45
CA PRO A 88 0.78 11.25 9.17
C PRO A 88 1.20 10.04 8.34
N VAL A 89 2.49 9.69 8.36
CA VAL A 89 2.99 8.41 7.86
C VAL A 89 3.04 7.44 9.04
N LEU A 90 2.12 6.49 9.09
CA LEU A 90 1.93 5.56 10.19
C LEU A 90 3.03 4.50 10.24
N GLY A 91 3.53 4.10 9.07
CA GLY A 91 4.56 3.09 8.97
C GLY A 91 4.96 2.75 7.54
N ILE A 92 6.00 1.91 7.43
CA ILE A 92 6.47 1.38 6.16
C ILE A 92 6.36 -0.14 6.22
N VAL A 93 5.78 -0.75 5.18
CA VAL A 93 5.77 -2.21 4.94
C VAL A 93 6.70 -2.52 3.78
N GLU A 94 7.63 -3.43 3.98
CA GLU A 94 8.44 -3.97 2.89
C GLU A 94 7.83 -5.27 2.40
N ASN A 95 7.25 -5.26 1.21
CA ASN A 95 6.76 -6.46 0.53
C ASN A 95 7.90 -7.09 -0.30
N TYR A 96 7.81 -8.38 -0.58
CA TYR A 96 8.82 -9.16 -1.30
C TYR A 96 10.21 -9.14 -0.62
N SER A 97 10.22 -9.06 0.69
CA SER A 97 11.45 -8.90 1.48
C SER A 97 12.40 -10.10 1.34
N TYR A 98 11.84 -11.30 1.28
CA TYR A 98 12.58 -12.56 1.15
C TYR A 98 11.67 -13.69 0.64
N VAL A 99 12.30 -14.81 0.27
CA VAL A 99 11.63 -16.10 0.08
C VAL A 99 12.05 -17.05 1.19
N LYS A 100 11.10 -17.73 1.80
CA LYS A 100 11.39 -18.75 2.80
C LYS A 100 11.58 -20.10 2.10
N CYS A 101 12.77 -20.71 2.25
CA CYS A 101 13.02 -22.04 1.68
C CYS A 101 12.07 -23.07 2.30
N PRO A 102 11.30 -23.83 1.51
CA PRO A 102 10.34 -24.80 2.03
C PRO A 102 11.00 -25.97 2.76
N ASP A 103 12.25 -26.32 2.41
CA ASP A 103 12.95 -27.48 2.98
C ASP A 103 13.64 -27.16 4.32
N CYS A 104 14.25 -25.98 4.46
CA CYS A 104 15.07 -25.66 5.61
C CYS A 104 14.69 -24.37 6.35
N GLY A 105 13.68 -23.64 5.87
CA GLY A 105 13.22 -22.39 6.46
C GLY A 105 14.16 -21.20 6.32
N LYS A 106 15.29 -21.34 5.61
CA LYS A 106 16.26 -20.25 5.40
C LYS A 106 15.63 -19.14 4.55
N GLU A 107 15.80 -17.91 4.98
CA GLU A 107 15.40 -16.73 4.21
C GLU A 107 16.42 -16.45 3.10
N LEU A 108 15.89 -16.30 1.89
CA LEU A 108 16.64 -15.99 0.68
C LEU A 108 16.24 -14.61 0.20
N LYS A 109 17.17 -13.66 0.24
CA LYS A 109 16.96 -12.26 -0.19
C LYS A 109 17.22 -12.13 -1.69
N ILE A 110 16.22 -12.49 -2.49
CA ILE A 110 16.35 -12.56 -3.96
C ILE A 110 16.53 -11.20 -4.64
N PHE A 111 16.11 -10.12 -3.97
CA PHE A 111 16.29 -8.75 -4.45
C PHE A 111 17.46 -8.00 -3.79
N GLY A 112 18.35 -8.72 -3.09
CA GLY A 112 19.47 -8.15 -2.36
C GLY A 112 19.17 -7.80 -0.91
N GLU A 113 20.08 -7.09 -0.27
CA GLU A 113 19.90 -6.64 1.11
C GLU A 113 18.90 -5.50 1.20
N SER A 114 18.04 -5.56 2.19
CA SER A 114 17.07 -4.51 2.46
C SER A 114 17.73 -3.31 3.14
N HIS A 115 17.41 -2.12 2.69
CA HIS A 115 17.80 -0.84 3.31
C HIS A 115 16.63 -0.14 4.00
N ILE A 116 15.50 -0.84 4.18
CA ILE A 116 14.26 -0.22 4.68
C ILE A 116 14.40 0.33 6.09
N GLU A 117 15.17 -0.36 6.96
CA GLU A 117 15.39 0.08 8.33
C GLU A 117 16.19 1.39 8.38
N GLU A 118 17.19 1.55 7.49
CA GLU A 118 17.98 2.77 7.38
C GLU A 118 17.10 3.93 6.92
N ILE A 119 16.24 3.70 5.93
CA ILE A 119 15.31 4.69 5.38
C ILE A 119 14.27 5.08 6.44
N ALA A 120 13.71 4.10 7.13
CA ALA A 120 12.73 4.30 8.17
C ALA A 120 13.30 5.13 9.34
N ALA A 121 14.53 4.82 9.75
CA ALA A 121 15.24 5.59 10.77
C ALA A 121 15.53 7.03 10.33
N GLU A 122 15.96 7.23 9.06
CA GLU A 122 16.19 8.57 8.50
C GLU A 122 14.91 9.42 8.48
N LEU A 123 13.75 8.80 8.19
CA LEU A 123 12.45 9.46 8.11
C LEU A 123 11.73 9.51 9.47
N ASN A 124 12.28 8.89 10.49
CA ASN A 124 11.65 8.70 11.81
C ASN A 124 10.25 8.06 11.73
N VAL A 125 10.13 7.03 10.89
CA VAL A 125 8.89 6.26 10.67
C VAL A 125 9.15 4.79 11.01
N PRO A 126 8.25 4.07 11.69
CA PRO A 126 8.46 2.66 12.01
C PRO A 126 8.36 1.75 10.78
N VAL A 127 9.16 0.68 10.73
CA VAL A 127 8.92 -0.46 9.86
C VAL A 127 7.89 -1.36 10.55
N VAL A 128 6.69 -1.44 9.98
CA VAL A 128 5.55 -2.14 10.59
C VAL A 128 5.32 -3.54 10.00
N GLY A 129 6.10 -3.92 9.01
CA GLY A 129 6.07 -5.28 8.47
C GLY A 129 7.11 -5.55 7.40
N LYS A 130 7.55 -6.81 7.32
CA LYS A 130 8.36 -7.35 6.22
C LYS A 130 7.71 -8.63 5.74
N MET A 131 7.16 -8.59 4.54
CA MET A 131 6.40 -9.70 3.99
C MET A 131 7.26 -10.55 3.06
N PRO A 132 7.19 -11.87 3.16
CA PRO A 132 7.84 -12.75 2.20
C PRO A 132 7.14 -12.75 0.85
N ILE A 133 7.83 -13.27 -0.16
CA ILE A 133 7.17 -13.77 -1.37
C ILE A 133 6.56 -15.13 -1.02
N ASP A 134 5.24 -15.20 -1.05
CA ASP A 134 4.48 -16.40 -0.74
C ASP A 134 3.47 -16.70 -1.85
N MET A 135 3.53 -17.92 -2.37
CA MET A 135 2.62 -18.38 -3.43
C MET A 135 1.20 -18.56 -2.92
N GLU A 136 1.02 -18.81 -1.63
CA GLU A 136 -0.31 -18.94 -1.03
C GLU A 136 -1.08 -17.62 -1.09
N TYR A 137 -0.41 -16.49 -0.86
CA TYR A 137 -1.02 -15.16 -0.95
C TYR A 137 -1.54 -14.88 -2.36
N ALA A 138 -0.72 -15.17 -3.38
CA ALA A 138 -1.13 -15.00 -4.77
C ALA A 138 -2.33 -15.89 -5.11
N SER A 139 -2.28 -17.17 -4.77
CA SER A 139 -3.36 -18.13 -5.03
C SER A 139 -4.66 -17.76 -4.31
N LYS A 140 -4.60 -17.33 -3.07
CA LYS A 140 -5.79 -16.89 -2.32
C LYS A 140 -6.37 -15.58 -2.86
N ALA A 141 -5.51 -14.64 -3.27
CA ALA A 141 -5.94 -13.41 -3.92
C ALA A 141 -6.69 -13.70 -5.23
N ASP A 142 -6.13 -14.56 -6.09
CA ASP A 142 -6.73 -14.93 -7.37
C ASP A 142 -8.06 -15.68 -7.21
N SER A 143 -8.21 -16.46 -6.14
CA SER A 143 -9.45 -17.18 -5.83
C SER A 143 -10.49 -16.35 -5.08
N GLY A 144 -10.19 -15.10 -4.74
CA GLY A 144 -11.08 -14.25 -3.94
C GLY A 144 -11.17 -14.63 -2.45
N ALA A 145 -10.23 -15.43 -1.96
CA ALA A 145 -10.17 -15.91 -0.58
C ALA A 145 -9.10 -15.20 0.25
N PHE A 146 -8.85 -13.93 -0.05
CA PHE A 146 -7.80 -13.13 0.59
C PHE A 146 -8.03 -12.95 2.10
N ASP A 147 -9.27 -12.88 2.54
CA ASP A 147 -9.71 -12.82 3.93
C ASP A 147 -9.31 -14.05 4.76
N GLN A 148 -8.96 -15.17 4.10
CA GLN A 148 -8.51 -16.39 4.74
C GLN A 148 -6.99 -16.46 4.93
N ILE A 149 -6.27 -15.40 4.58
CA ILE A 149 -4.83 -15.32 4.81
C ILE A 149 -4.58 -14.91 6.25
N ASP A 150 -3.95 -15.81 7.02
CA ASP A 150 -3.39 -15.45 8.32
C ASP A 150 -2.04 -14.76 8.12
N ASN A 151 -2.00 -13.46 8.37
CA ASN A 151 -0.82 -12.64 8.09
C ASN A 151 -0.19 -12.12 9.38
N GLU A 152 0.80 -12.86 9.89
CA GLU A 152 1.58 -12.48 11.06
C GLU A 152 2.62 -11.38 10.81
N TYR A 153 2.93 -11.08 9.52
CA TYR A 153 4.04 -10.21 9.13
C TYR A 153 3.75 -8.72 9.28
N ILE A 154 2.47 -8.34 9.34
CA ILE A 154 2.04 -6.95 9.43
C ILE A 154 1.21 -6.64 10.71
N THR A 155 1.31 -7.47 11.73
CA THR A 155 0.59 -7.25 13.01
C THR A 155 0.91 -5.90 13.64
N LYS A 156 2.16 -5.43 13.53
CA LYS A 156 2.56 -4.10 13.99
C LYS A 156 1.87 -2.96 13.23
N ALA A 157 1.39 -3.21 12.01
CA ALA A 157 0.63 -2.19 11.28
C ALA A 157 -0.70 -1.88 11.96
N VAL A 158 -1.31 -2.87 12.62
CA VAL A 158 -2.56 -2.68 13.39
C VAL A 158 -2.31 -1.79 14.62
N GLU A 159 -1.16 -1.91 15.26
CA GLU A 159 -0.81 -1.16 16.46
C GLU A 159 -0.62 0.36 16.20
N VAL A 160 -0.31 0.73 14.97
CA VAL A 160 -0.11 2.14 14.57
C VAL A 160 -1.34 2.77 13.92
N MET A 161 -2.43 2.01 13.74
CA MET A 161 -3.69 2.56 13.24
C MET A 161 -4.29 3.54 14.26
N PRO A 162 -4.83 4.68 13.82
CA PRO A 162 -5.56 5.59 14.70
C PRO A 162 -6.85 4.91 15.22
N GLU A 163 -7.24 5.26 16.45
CA GLU A 163 -8.51 4.81 17.07
C GLU A 163 -9.72 5.53 16.49
#